data_82ed077033f575fd9c39fb65e51e66f6
#
_entry.id   82ed077033f575fd9c39fb65e51e66f6
#
_cell.length_a   1.000
_cell.length_b   1.000
_cell.length_c   1.000
_cell.angle_alpha   90.00
_cell.angle_beta   90.00
_cell.angle_gamma   90.00
#
_symmetry.space_group_name_H-M   'P 1'
#
loop_
_entity.id
_entity.type
_entity.pdbx_description
1 polymer ?
#
loop_
_entity_poly.entity_id
_entity_poly.type
_entity_poly.pdbx_seq_one_letter_code
_entity_poly.pdbx_strand_id
1 'polypeptide(L)'
;MLLGDGACDGTALQAPLNQMGWSYVCRTALSTTATWEGEPFRLDALGACLQPGRLIELKEAYGTREAYGPIMVVCCWAKGYQEPLYLVSNLATAEEACRWYQKRYRIETFFSDQKSRGFHIHKSHIADPQRLSRLLIAACLAYIWVVYLGALCEQEGWRELIHRQKRCD
;
A
#
# COMPACT_ATOMS: atom_id res chain seq x y z
N MET A 1 -6.46 -2.14 -8.81
CA MET A 1 -6.46 -1.50 -7.46
C MET A 1 -5.22 -0.64 -7.30
N LEU A 2 -5.36 0.55 -6.74
CA LEU A 2 -4.25 1.44 -6.40
C LEU A 2 -4.06 1.48 -4.88
N LEU A 3 -2.80 1.40 -4.43
CA LEU A 3 -2.42 1.57 -3.03
C LEU A 3 -1.50 2.79 -2.94
N GLY A 4 -1.96 3.86 -2.28
CA GLY A 4 -1.28 5.14 -2.19
C GLY A 4 -0.84 5.49 -0.76
N ASP A 5 0.22 6.28 -0.65
CA ASP A 5 0.57 6.96 0.59
C ASP A 5 -0.09 8.35 0.66
N GLY A 6 0.31 9.19 1.62
CA GLY A 6 -0.28 10.51 1.83
C GLY A 6 -0.14 11.50 0.67
N ALA A 7 0.66 11.20 -0.35
CA ALA A 7 0.73 12.01 -1.57
C ALA A 7 -0.37 11.62 -2.59
N CYS A 8 -1.06 10.50 -2.37
CA CYS A 8 -2.06 9.93 -3.27
C CYS A 8 -3.49 10.10 -2.75
N ASP A 9 -3.73 10.92 -1.73
CA ASP A 9 -5.04 11.09 -1.10
C ASP A 9 -5.91 12.20 -1.72
N GLY A 10 -5.42 12.84 -2.79
CA GLY A 10 -6.13 13.92 -3.48
C GLY A 10 -7.26 13.46 -4.39
N THR A 11 -8.33 14.26 -4.47
CA THR A 11 -9.48 14.05 -5.36
C THR A 11 -9.09 13.96 -6.83
N ALA A 12 -8.06 14.68 -7.25
CA ALA A 12 -7.51 14.65 -8.61
C ALA A 12 -7.04 13.24 -9.05
N LEU A 13 -6.67 12.38 -8.10
CA LEU A 13 -6.33 10.99 -8.38
C LEU A 13 -7.53 10.06 -8.18
N GLN A 14 -8.27 10.25 -7.10
CA GLN A 14 -9.37 9.36 -6.71
C GLN A 14 -10.55 9.40 -7.69
N ALA A 15 -10.90 10.59 -8.18
CA ALA A 15 -12.04 10.75 -9.09
C ALA A 15 -11.84 10.01 -10.43
N PRO A 16 -10.71 10.15 -11.16
CA PRO A 16 -10.45 9.36 -12.35
C PRO A 16 -10.41 7.84 -12.09
N LEU A 17 -9.83 7.40 -10.97
CA LEU A 17 -9.81 5.98 -10.61
C LEU A 17 -11.22 5.42 -10.46
N ASN A 18 -12.07 6.16 -9.76
CA ASN A 18 -13.47 5.79 -9.56
C ASN A 18 -14.24 5.74 -10.87
N GLN A 19 -14.03 6.71 -11.78
CA GLN A 19 -14.62 6.73 -13.11
C GLN A 19 -14.19 5.53 -13.97
N MET A 20 -12.94 5.08 -13.81
CA MET A 20 -12.43 3.89 -14.50
C MET A 20 -12.84 2.56 -13.83
N GLY A 21 -13.62 2.60 -12.74
CA GLY A 21 -14.00 1.41 -11.99
C GLY A 21 -12.83 0.78 -11.20
N TRP A 22 -11.79 1.55 -10.90
CA TRP A 22 -10.65 1.07 -10.13
C TRP A 22 -10.89 1.26 -8.64
N SER A 23 -10.55 0.25 -7.87
CA SER A 23 -10.49 0.37 -6.41
C SER A 23 -9.20 1.06 -5.97
N TYR A 24 -9.28 1.81 -4.88
CA TYR A 24 -8.12 2.44 -4.28
C TYR A 24 -8.18 2.39 -2.76
N VAL A 25 -7.00 2.41 -2.14
CA VAL A 25 -6.78 2.63 -0.71
C VAL A 25 -5.61 3.57 -0.56
N CYS A 26 -5.85 4.77 -0.04
CA CYS A 26 -4.84 5.79 0.14
C CYS A 26 -4.72 6.19 1.61
N ARG A 27 -3.49 6.31 2.10
CA ARG A 27 -3.25 6.95 3.39
C ARG A 27 -3.54 8.44 3.27
N THR A 28 -4.17 9.00 4.28
CA THR A 28 -4.40 10.44 4.37
C THR A 28 -3.85 11.02 5.66
N ALA A 29 -3.68 12.34 5.69
CA ALA A 29 -3.15 13.03 6.86
C ALA A 29 -4.20 13.08 7.97
N LEU A 30 -3.76 13.01 9.21
CA LEU A 30 -4.62 13.15 10.40
C LEU A 30 -5.34 14.50 10.45
N SER A 31 -4.77 15.54 9.84
CA SER A 31 -5.36 16.89 9.74
C SER A 31 -6.41 17.02 8.63
N THR A 32 -6.61 15.98 7.81
CA THR A 32 -7.63 16.00 6.76
C THR A 32 -9.02 16.14 7.36
N THR A 33 -9.84 16.96 6.71
CA THR A 33 -11.22 17.18 7.10
C THR A 33 -12.15 16.43 6.14
N ALA A 34 -13.20 15.86 6.67
CA ALA A 34 -14.27 15.21 5.91
C ALA A 34 -15.63 15.62 6.49
N THR A 35 -16.69 15.37 5.74
CA THR A 35 -18.07 15.53 6.18
C THR A 35 -18.72 14.15 6.25
N TRP A 36 -19.38 13.84 7.34
CA TRP A 36 -20.15 12.63 7.52
C TRP A 36 -21.51 12.96 8.17
N GLU A 37 -22.57 12.41 7.62
CA GLU A 37 -23.95 12.74 8.04
C GLU A 37 -24.26 14.24 8.09
N GLY A 38 -23.60 15.01 7.22
CA GLY A 38 -23.77 16.47 7.15
C GLY A 38 -22.86 17.26 8.09
N GLU A 39 -22.18 16.62 9.03
CA GLU A 39 -21.30 17.25 9.99
C GLU A 39 -19.83 17.20 9.57
N PRO A 40 -19.13 18.33 9.53
CA PRO A 40 -17.70 18.36 9.24
C PRO A 40 -16.89 17.90 10.46
N PHE A 41 -15.87 17.09 10.23
CA PHE A 41 -14.96 16.66 11.28
C PHE A 41 -13.52 16.52 10.76
N ARG A 42 -12.55 16.54 11.66
CA ARG A 42 -11.16 16.19 11.35
C ARG A 42 -10.89 14.73 11.71
N LEU A 43 -10.04 14.09 10.92
CA LEU A 43 -9.74 12.67 11.09
C LEU A 43 -9.03 12.37 12.43
N ASP A 44 -8.24 13.31 12.97
CA ASP A 44 -7.59 13.16 14.28
C ASP A 44 -8.61 12.96 15.43
N ALA A 45 -9.81 13.49 15.30
CA ALA A 45 -10.88 13.27 16.28
C ALA A 45 -11.28 11.77 16.37
N LEU A 46 -11.25 11.05 15.25
CA LEU A 46 -11.49 9.60 15.25
C LEU A 46 -10.38 8.83 15.99
N GLY A 47 -9.12 9.25 15.76
CA GLY A 47 -7.98 8.64 16.44
C GLY A 47 -7.99 8.85 17.95
N ALA A 48 -8.45 10.01 18.42
CA ALA A 48 -8.57 10.31 19.84
C ALA A 48 -9.57 9.39 20.58
N CYS A 49 -10.56 8.87 19.86
CA CYS A 49 -11.57 7.94 20.39
C CYS A 49 -11.17 6.47 20.23
N LEU A 50 -10.06 6.16 19.54
CA LEU A 50 -9.70 4.81 19.18
C LEU A 50 -8.67 4.20 20.14
N GLN A 51 -8.77 2.91 20.40
CA GLN A 51 -7.80 2.14 21.16
C GLN A 51 -6.96 1.22 20.26
N PRO A 52 -5.71 0.90 20.62
CA PRO A 52 -4.89 -0.06 19.89
C PRO A 52 -5.60 -1.41 19.69
N GLY A 53 -5.57 -1.90 18.46
CA GLY A 53 -6.27 -3.13 18.04
C GLY A 53 -7.71 -2.91 17.59
N ARG A 54 -8.18 -1.67 17.48
CA ARG A 54 -9.52 -1.31 17.02
C ARG A 54 -9.48 -0.56 15.70
N LEU A 55 -10.63 -0.52 15.03
CA LEU A 55 -10.85 0.30 13.84
C LEU A 55 -12.22 1.00 13.92
N ILE A 56 -12.33 2.14 13.24
CA ILE A 56 -13.57 2.87 12.98
C ILE A 56 -13.72 2.97 11.47
N GLU A 57 -14.93 2.73 10.99
CA GLU A 57 -15.33 2.84 9.58
C GLU A 57 -16.44 3.88 9.47
N LEU A 58 -16.25 4.89 8.61
CA LEU A 58 -17.29 5.83 8.24
C LEU A 58 -17.55 5.67 6.74
N LYS A 59 -18.71 5.14 6.41
CA LYS A 59 -19.19 5.02 5.02
C LYS A 59 -19.91 6.29 4.61
N GLU A 60 -19.92 6.53 3.30
CA GLU A 60 -20.60 7.69 2.71
C GLU A 60 -20.11 9.04 3.27
N ALA A 61 -18.81 9.10 3.57
CA ALA A 61 -18.17 10.36 3.91
C ALA A 61 -17.83 11.15 2.63
N TYR A 62 -17.63 12.46 2.79
CA TYR A 62 -17.29 13.36 1.69
C TYR A 62 -16.05 14.18 2.06
N GLY A 63 -15.09 14.25 1.14
CA GLY A 63 -13.94 15.13 1.29
C GLY A 63 -14.35 16.60 1.19
N THR A 64 -13.82 17.44 2.09
CA THR A 64 -14.31 18.83 2.22
C THR A 64 -13.95 19.74 1.07
N ARG A 65 -12.84 19.52 0.36
CA ARG A 65 -12.40 20.49 -0.67
C ARG A 65 -13.31 20.58 -1.89
N GLU A 66 -13.96 19.49 -2.27
CA GLU A 66 -14.77 19.44 -3.49
C GLU A 66 -16.06 18.66 -3.27
N ALA A 67 -16.44 18.44 -2.00
CA ALA A 67 -17.52 17.53 -1.62
C ALA A 67 -17.42 16.18 -2.35
N TYR A 68 -16.17 15.70 -2.57
CA TYR A 68 -15.90 14.48 -3.29
C TYR A 68 -16.30 13.27 -2.46
N GLY A 69 -17.14 12.44 -3.02
CA GLY A 69 -17.65 11.23 -2.37
C GLY A 69 -18.77 10.59 -3.18
N PRO A 70 -19.43 9.57 -2.64
CA PRO A 70 -19.14 9.00 -1.32
C PRO A 70 -17.82 8.23 -1.28
N ILE A 71 -17.09 8.38 -0.19
CA ILE A 71 -15.87 7.62 0.12
C ILE A 71 -16.01 6.95 1.48
N MET A 72 -15.23 5.90 1.70
CA MET A 72 -15.07 5.31 3.02
C MET A 72 -13.84 5.91 3.70
N VAL A 73 -14.01 6.43 4.90
CA VAL A 73 -12.94 6.85 5.81
C VAL A 73 -12.71 5.74 6.83
N VAL A 74 -11.46 5.33 6.99
CA VAL A 74 -11.06 4.31 7.96
C VAL A 74 -10.01 4.90 8.89
N CYS A 75 -10.23 4.78 10.18
CA CYS A 75 -9.21 4.99 11.20
C CYS A 75 -8.92 3.63 11.84
N CYS A 76 -7.68 3.13 11.71
CA CYS A 76 -7.30 1.86 12.29
C CYS A 76 -6.02 2.00 13.13
N TRP A 77 -6.02 1.39 14.31
CA TRP A 77 -4.86 1.39 15.19
C TRP A 77 -4.39 -0.04 15.43
N ALA A 78 -3.38 -0.45 14.69
CA ALA A 78 -2.82 -1.79 14.86
C ALA A 78 -2.04 -1.90 16.18
N LYS A 79 -2.10 -3.08 16.83
CA LYS A 79 -1.35 -3.34 18.06
C LYS A 79 0.15 -3.18 17.80
N GLY A 80 0.85 -2.52 18.73
CA GLY A 80 2.29 -2.26 18.64
C GLY A 80 2.68 -0.99 17.89
N TYR A 81 1.73 -0.26 17.31
CA TYR A 81 1.98 1.04 16.70
C TYR A 81 1.65 2.17 17.69
N GLN A 82 2.39 3.27 17.60
CA GLN A 82 2.23 4.42 18.48
C GLN A 82 1.04 5.30 18.10
N GLU A 83 0.65 5.29 16.82
CA GLU A 83 -0.37 6.17 16.26
C GLU A 83 -1.35 5.38 15.38
N PRO A 84 -2.60 5.85 15.28
CA PRO A 84 -3.56 5.30 14.34
C PRO A 84 -3.19 5.67 12.90
N LEU A 85 -3.64 4.83 11.98
CA LEU A 85 -3.52 5.02 10.53
C LEU A 85 -4.87 5.47 9.98
N TYR A 86 -4.84 6.50 9.14
CA TYR A 86 -6.02 7.04 8.47
C TYR A 86 -5.99 6.69 6.99
N LEU A 87 -7.06 6.08 6.50
CA LEU A 87 -7.20 5.66 5.12
C LEU A 87 -8.48 6.22 4.51
N VAL A 88 -8.43 6.50 3.21
CA VAL A 88 -9.59 6.75 2.36
C VAL A 88 -9.66 5.70 1.26
N SER A 89 -10.87 5.23 0.96
CA SER A 89 -11.07 4.12 0.04
C SER A 89 -12.46 4.16 -0.60
N ASN A 90 -12.60 3.49 -1.75
CA ASN A 90 -13.89 3.14 -2.35
C ASN A 90 -14.21 1.64 -2.23
N LEU A 91 -13.53 0.93 -1.34
CA LEU A 91 -13.83 -0.47 -1.03
C LEU A 91 -15.09 -0.60 -0.16
N ALA A 92 -15.63 -1.81 -0.06
CA ALA A 92 -16.85 -2.07 0.68
C ALA A 92 -16.67 -2.13 2.20
N THR A 93 -15.48 -2.53 2.70
CA THR A 93 -15.21 -2.74 4.13
C THR A 93 -13.84 -2.20 4.56
N ALA A 94 -13.78 -1.76 5.81
CA ALA A 94 -12.54 -1.26 6.41
C ALA A 94 -11.48 -2.35 6.58
N GLU A 95 -11.90 -3.58 6.91
CA GLU A 95 -11.00 -4.72 7.04
C GLU A 95 -10.29 -5.01 5.72
N GLU A 96 -11.04 -4.95 4.62
CA GLU A 96 -10.47 -5.13 3.29
C GLU A 96 -9.48 -4.01 2.96
N ALA A 97 -9.81 -2.76 3.23
CA ALA A 97 -8.93 -1.61 3.04
C ALA A 97 -7.63 -1.76 3.85
N CYS A 98 -7.72 -2.09 5.13
CA CYS A 98 -6.56 -2.32 5.98
C CYS A 98 -5.68 -3.47 5.47
N ARG A 99 -6.29 -4.60 5.09
CA ARG A 99 -5.57 -5.76 4.53
C ARG A 99 -4.84 -5.42 3.23
N TRP A 100 -5.44 -4.65 2.35
CA TRP A 100 -4.78 -4.20 1.13
C TRP A 100 -3.68 -3.19 1.41
N TYR A 101 -3.91 -2.23 2.30
CA TYR A 101 -2.91 -1.22 2.63
C TYR A 101 -1.64 -1.83 3.24
N GLN A 102 -1.75 -2.87 4.06
CA GLN A 102 -0.59 -3.62 4.57
C GLN A 102 0.32 -4.16 3.47
N LYS A 103 -0.24 -4.45 2.28
CA LYS A 103 0.55 -4.93 1.14
C LYS A 103 1.36 -3.81 0.46
N ARG A 104 1.07 -2.53 0.74
CA ARG A 104 1.81 -1.39 0.18
C ARG A 104 3.30 -1.48 0.48
N TYR A 105 3.67 -1.95 1.66
CA TYR A 105 5.07 -2.10 2.06
C TYR A 105 5.89 -3.00 1.11
N ARG A 106 5.25 -3.85 0.32
CA ARG A 106 5.94 -4.68 -0.69
C ARG A 106 6.64 -3.84 -1.77
N ILE A 107 6.19 -2.61 -2.02
CA ILE A 107 6.85 -1.67 -2.93
C ILE A 107 8.25 -1.32 -2.40
N GLU A 108 8.38 -1.09 -1.11
CA GLU A 108 9.66 -0.76 -0.48
C GLU A 108 10.61 -1.96 -0.50
N THR A 109 10.08 -3.16 -0.25
CA THR A 109 10.84 -4.41 -0.41
C THR A 109 11.30 -4.60 -1.85
N PHE A 110 10.41 -4.42 -2.82
CA PHE A 110 10.75 -4.50 -4.24
C PHE A 110 11.89 -3.53 -4.62
N PHE A 111 11.80 -2.26 -4.24
CA PHE A 111 12.87 -1.30 -4.51
C PHE A 111 14.17 -1.64 -3.78
N SER A 112 14.10 -2.15 -2.57
CA SER A 112 15.27 -2.62 -1.82
C SER A 112 15.96 -3.79 -2.52
N ASP A 113 15.17 -4.74 -3.04
CA ASP A 113 15.69 -5.90 -3.77
C ASP A 113 16.30 -5.49 -5.12
N GLN A 114 15.69 -4.54 -5.83
CA GLN A 114 16.26 -3.96 -7.04
C GLN A 114 17.59 -3.25 -6.76
N LYS A 115 17.64 -2.51 -5.66
CA LYS A 115 18.76 -1.63 -5.33
C LYS A 115 19.96 -2.37 -4.75
N SER A 116 19.78 -3.16 -3.71
CA SER A 116 20.91 -3.64 -2.90
C SER A 116 20.83 -5.10 -2.44
N ARG A 117 19.66 -5.70 -2.36
CA ARG A 117 19.52 -7.07 -1.82
C ARG A 117 19.53 -8.17 -2.88
N GLY A 118 19.28 -7.86 -4.14
CA GLY A 118 19.19 -8.85 -5.22
C GLY A 118 19.89 -8.40 -6.49
N PHE A 119 19.28 -7.51 -7.25
CA PHE A 119 19.76 -7.15 -8.59
C PHE A 119 20.92 -6.16 -8.61
N HIS A 120 21.19 -5.44 -7.52
CA HIS A 120 22.28 -4.46 -7.40
C HIS A 120 22.33 -3.44 -8.55
N ILE A 121 21.18 -2.97 -9.01
CA ILE A 121 21.08 -2.04 -10.16
C ILE A 121 21.91 -0.76 -9.95
N HIS A 122 22.08 -0.31 -8.69
CA HIS A 122 22.93 0.84 -8.37
C HIS A 122 24.39 0.66 -8.79
N LYS A 123 24.86 -0.59 -8.97
CA LYS A 123 26.23 -0.91 -9.45
C LYS A 123 26.35 -0.92 -10.97
N SER A 124 25.26 -0.73 -11.70
CA SER A 124 25.29 -0.73 -13.17
C SER A 124 26.02 0.47 -13.76
N HIS A 125 26.15 1.57 -12.99
CA HIS A 125 26.74 2.85 -13.45
C HIS A 125 26.15 3.40 -14.75
N ILE A 126 24.91 3.01 -15.08
CA ILE A 126 24.21 3.47 -16.28
C ILE A 126 23.66 4.87 -16.00
N ALA A 127 24.24 5.89 -16.66
CA ALA A 127 23.78 7.26 -16.57
C ALA A 127 22.69 7.61 -17.59
N ASP A 128 22.57 6.85 -18.68
CA ASP A 128 21.55 7.07 -19.70
C ASP A 128 20.17 6.63 -19.21
N PRO A 129 19.15 7.54 -19.15
CA PRO A 129 17.85 7.24 -18.60
C PRO A 129 17.08 6.16 -19.39
N GLN A 130 17.25 6.11 -20.72
CA GLN A 130 16.55 5.13 -21.56
C GLN A 130 17.13 3.72 -21.35
N ARG A 131 18.45 3.61 -21.25
CA ARG A 131 19.12 2.35 -20.95
C ARG A 131 18.77 1.88 -19.55
N LEU A 132 18.76 2.77 -18.56
CA LEU A 132 18.33 2.46 -17.20
C LEU A 132 16.88 1.98 -17.16
N SER A 133 15.98 2.64 -17.88
CA SER A 133 14.58 2.23 -17.98
C SER A 133 14.42 0.80 -18.53
N ARG A 134 15.16 0.46 -19.60
CA ARG A 134 15.15 -0.90 -20.18
C ARG A 134 15.69 -1.94 -19.20
N LEU A 135 16.76 -1.62 -18.48
CA LEU A 135 17.31 -2.48 -17.43
C LEU A 135 16.29 -2.71 -16.32
N LEU A 136 15.60 -1.65 -15.87
CA LEU A 136 14.57 -1.75 -14.84
C LEU A 136 13.40 -2.63 -15.30
N ILE A 137 12.95 -2.52 -16.54
CA ILE A 137 11.90 -3.40 -17.09
C ILE A 137 12.36 -4.87 -17.03
N ALA A 138 13.57 -5.17 -17.50
CA ALA A 138 14.11 -6.52 -17.46
C ALA A 138 14.22 -7.05 -16.02
N ALA A 139 14.70 -6.23 -15.09
CA ALA A 139 14.80 -6.58 -13.68
C ALA A 139 13.41 -6.78 -13.03
N CYS A 140 12.41 -5.98 -13.39
CA CYS A 140 11.02 -6.19 -12.93
C CYS A 140 10.47 -7.54 -13.41
N LEU A 141 10.67 -7.89 -14.67
CA LEU A 141 10.23 -9.18 -15.20
C LEU A 141 10.94 -10.35 -14.51
N ALA A 142 12.26 -10.24 -14.31
CA ALA A 142 13.02 -11.23 -13.57
C ALA A 142 12.53 -11.37 -12.12
N TYR A 143 12.22 -10.25 -11.46
CA TYR A 143 11.68 -10.25 -10.11
C TYR A 143 10.33 -10.98 -10.01
N ILE A 144 9.43 -10.75 -10.97
CA ILE A 144 8.14 -11.45 -11.03
C ILE A 144 8.38 -12.97 -11.12
N TRP A 145 9.30 -13.40 -11.98
CA TRP A 145 9.65 -14.81 -12.11
C TRP A 145 10.23 -15.41 -10.83
N VAL A 146 11.15 -14.70 -10.17
CA VAL A 146 11.74 -15.15 -8.89
C VAL A 146 10.66 -15.31 -7.82
N VAL A 147 9.75 -14.35 -7.69
CA VAL A 147 8.64 -14.44 -6.72
C VAL A 147 7.69 -15.59 -7.07
N TYR A 148 7.35 -15.75 -8.34
CA TYR A 148 6.47 -16.83 -8.80
C TYR A 148 7.10 -18.22 -8.54
N LEU A 149 8.36 -18.41 -8.92
CA LEU A 149 9.06 -19.66 -8.68
C LEU A 149 9.24 -19.96 -7.19
N GLY A 150 9.48 -18.92 -6.37
CA GLY A 150 9.54 -19.08 -4.91
C GLY A 150 8.21 -19.54 -4.32
N ALA A 151 7.10 -18.95 -4.77
CA ALA A 151 5.76 -19.36 -4.34
C ALA A 151 5.45 -20.81 -4.79
N LEU A 152 5.78 -21.15 -6.02
CA LEU A 152 5.61 -22.52 -6.56
C LEU A 152 6.45 -23.53 -5.76
N CYS A 153 7.68 -23.18 -5.45
CA CYS A 153 8.58 -24.02 -4.64
C CYS A 153 7.99 -24.30 -3.25
N GLU A 154 7.35 -23.32 -2.63
CA GLU A 154 6.69 -23.51 -1.33
C GLU A 154 5.44 -24.40 -1.46
N GLN A 155 4.63 -24.20 -2.50
CA GLN A 155 3.43 -25.01 -2.74
C GLN A 155 3.74 -26.46 -3.02
N GLU A 156 4.80 -26.74 -3.80
CA GLU A 156 5.22 -28.09 -4.20
C GLU A 156 6.15 -28.77 -3.16
N GLY A 157 6.47 -28.07 -2.08
CA GLY A 157 7.36 -28.63 -1.04
C GLY A 157 8.83 -28.77 -1.44
N TRP A 158 9.29 -28.09 -2.49
CA TRP A 158 10.68 -28.17 -2.98
C TRP A 158 11.69 -27.39 -2.14
N ARG A 159 11.24 -26.77 -1.08
CA ARG A 159 12.10 -25.94 -0.21
C ARG A 159 13.32 -26.67 0.30
N GLU A 160 13.18 -27.94 0.69
CA GLU A 160 14.29 -28.75 1.19
C GLU A 160 15.30 -29.15 0.09
N LEU A 161 14.84 -29.26 -1.16
CA LEU A 161 15.72 -29.56 -2.31
C LEU A 161 16.60 -28.36 -2.69
N ILE A 162 16.12 -27.15 -2.45
CA ILE A 162 16.80 -25.90 -2.82
C ILE A 162 17.65 -25.38 -1.66
N HIS A 163 17.26 -25.69 -0.43
CA HIS A 163 17.98 -25.23 0.76
C HIS A 163 19.29 -26.01 0.88
N ARG A 164 20.39 -25.35 0.55
CA ARG A 164 21.73 -25.90 0.79
C ARG A 164 21.87 -26.10 2.30
N GLN A 165 21.89 -27.34 2.75
CA GLN A 165 22.25 -27.66 4.14
C GLN A 165 23.56 -26.94 4.46
N LYS A 166 23.55 -26.08 5.48
CA LYS A 166 24.80 -25.58 6.05
C LYS A 166 25.58 -26.80 6.46
N ARG A 167 26.72 -27.05 5.81
CA ARG A 167 27.71 -28.00 6.33
C ARG A 167 28.05 -27.52 7.74
N CYS A 168 27.71 -28.32 8.73
CA CYS A 168 28.31 -28.23 10.06
C CYS A 168 29.74 -28.75 9.89
N ASP A 169 30.71 -27.83 9.80
CA ASP A 169 32.12 -28.13 10.03
C ASP A 169 32.37 -28.03 11.53
#